data_00409afb1b82f4fe120db0311b73818d
#
_entry.id   00409afb1b82f4fe120db0311b73818d
#
_cell.length_a   1.000
_cell.length_b   1.000
_cell.length_c   1.000
_cell.angle_alpha   90.00
_cell.angle_beta   90.00
_cell.angle_gamma   90.00
#
_symmetry.space_group_name_H-M   'P 1'
#
loop_
_entity.id
_entity.type
_entity.pdbx_description
1 polymer ?
#
loop_
_entity_poly.entity_id
_entity_poly.type
_entity_poly.pdbx_seq_one_letter_code
_entity_poly.pdbx_strand_id
1 'polypeptide(L)'
;MAVKTVKVDLPAEIFEAKVNIPLIHQVVVAQQAAARQGTHATKTRGEVRGGGKKPYKQKGTGRARQGSTRAPHWRGGGVAHGPKPRDYSQRTPKKMIRAAIISALSDRAGESRITVVDQWGFDTPSTKRAIAAIEALGLRDVDRKQRRLMIVLDRAERETWLSFRNLGERVRIVLPEEINTYDVLLCDHIVFSTATLATTVARLGSGTAEEA
;
A
#
# COMPACT_ATOMS: atom_id res chain seq x y z
N MET A 1 -14.35 28.13 -8.84
CA MET A 1 -13.06 28.83 -8.91
C MET A 1 -12.09 27.91 -9.66
N ALA A 2 -11.20 28.45 -10.48
CA ALA A 2 -10.18 27.64 -11.16
C ALA A 2 -9.05 27.35 -10.15
N VAL A 3 -8.68 26.08 -10.02
CA VAL A 3 -7.53 25.66 -9.21
C VAL A 3 -6.26 26.22 -9.87
N LYS A 4 -5.48 27.00 -9.12
CA LYS A 4 -4.25 27.61 -9.63
C LYS A 4 -3.06 26.74 -9.28
N THR A 5 -2.27 26.39 -10.30
CA THR A 5 -0.96 25.77 -10.10
C THR A 5 0.03 26.83 -9.63
N VAL A 6 0.82 26.47 -8.63
CA VAL A 6 1.90 27.31 -8.11
C VAL A 6 3.23 26.63 -8.42
N LYS A 7 4.18 27.39 -8.96
CA LYS A 7 5.56 26.92 -9.06
C LYS A 7 6.21 27.11 -7.70
N VAL A 8 6.49 26.00 -7.04
CA VAL A 8 7.19 25.97 -5.75
C VAL A 8 8.51 25.26 -5.98
N ASP A 9 9.59 25.79 -5.44
CA ASP A 9 10.87 25.10 -5.41
C ASP A 9 10.76 23.91 -4.45
N LEU A 10 10.93 22.71 -4.98
CA LEU A 10 10.89 21.48 -4.20
C LEU A 10 12.23 21.31 -3.46
N PRO A 11 12.25 21.01 -2.15
CA PRO A 11 13.50 20.80 -1.42
C PRO A 11 14.32 19.64 -2.00
N ALA A 12 15.53 19.93 -2.42
CA ALA A 12 16.45 18.96 -3.07
C ALA A 12 16.71 17.71 -2.22
N GLU A 13 16.74 17.85 -0.89
CA GLU A 13 16.93 16.73 0.05
C GLU A 13 15.88 15.62 -0.08
N ILE A 14 14.65 15.96 -0.52
CA ILE A 14 13.52 15.03 -0.62
C ILE A 14 13.19 14.70 -2.08
N PHE A 15 13.35 15.66 -2.99
CA PHE A 15 12.88 15.52 -4.36
C PHE A 15 13.99 15.36 -5.40
N GLU A 16 15.27 15.52 -4.99
CA GLU A 16 16.44 15.28 -5.84
C GLU A 16 17.39 14.24 -5.24
N ALA A 17 16.92 13.46 -4.27
CA ALA A 17 17.72 12.42 -3.65
C ALA A 17 18.00 11.27 -4.64
N LYS A 18 19.11 10.58 -4.47
CA LYS A 18 19.47 9.43 -5.30
C LYS A 18 18.45 8.31 -5.17
N VAL A 19 17.88 7.88 -6.28
CA VAL A 19 16.88 6.80 -6.34
C VAL A 19 17.53 5.45 -6.01
N ASN A 20 16.97 4.75 -5.01
CA ASN A 20 17.43 3.43 -4.56
C ASN A 20 16.35 2.38 -4.82
N ILE A 21 16.37 1.78 -6.01
CA ILE A 21 15.39 0.78 -6.45
C ILE A 21 15.32 -0.46 -5.52
N PRO A 22 16.45 -1.09 -5.11
CA PRO A 22 16.41 -2.22 -4.19
C PRO A 22 15.69 -1.91 -2.86
N LEU A 23 15.90 -0.71 -2.32
CA LEU A 23 15.26 -0.27 -1.09
C LEU A 23 13.75 -0.06 -1.27
N ILE A 24 13.35 0.58 -2.36
CA ILE A 24 11.95 0.75 -2.75
C ILE A 24 11.27 -0.63 -2.85
N HIS A 25 11.88 -1.57 -3.57
CA HIS A 25 11.35 -2.92 -3.74
C HIS A 25 11.15 -3.63 -2.39
N GLN A 26 12.15 -3.61 -1.50
CA GLN A 26 12.06 -4.26 -0.20
C GLN A 26 10.92 -3.69 0.66
N VAL A 27 10.76 -2.37 0.68
CA VAL A 27 9.68 -1.71 1.44
C VAL A 27 8.30 -2.03 0.86
N VAL A 28 8.15 -2.02 -0.47
CA VAL A 28 6.88 -2.37 -1.13
C VAL A 28 6.51 -3.83 -0.87
N VAL A 29 7.46 -4.77 -0.96
CA VAL A 29 7.22 -6.19 -0.63
C VAL A 29 6.77 -6.34 0.82
N ALA A 30 7.41 -5.62 1.76
CA ALA A 30 7.02 -5.64 3.16
C ALA A 30 5.59 -5.10 3.37
N GLN A 31 5.21 -4.01 2.70
CA GLN A 31 3.85 -3.45 2.76
C GLN A 31 2.80 -4.41 2.21
N GLN A 32 3.05 -5.01 1.05
CA GLN A 32 2.14 -6.00 0.45
C GLN A 32 2.04 -7.27 1.28
N ALA A 33 3.15 -7.71 1.89
CA ALA A 33 3.15 -8.86 2.78
C ALA A 33 2.32 -8.59 4.06
N ALA A 34 2.43 -7.39 4.64
CA ALA A 34 1.65 -6.99 5.81
C ALA A 34 0.14 -6.92 5.53
N ALA A 35 -0.27 -6.63 4.30
CA ALA A 35 -1.69 -6.61 3.90
C ALA A 35 -2.33 -8.01 3.82
N ARG A 36 -1.53 -9.09 3.84
CA ARG A 36 -2.03 -10.46 3.77
C ARG A 36 -2.62 -10.88 5.11
N GLN A 37 -3.87 -11.32 5.11
CA GLN A 37 -4.57 -11.77 6.34
C GLN A 37 -3.98 -13.06 6.95
N GLY A 38 -3.45 -13.96 6.13
CA GLY A 38 -2.84 -15.21 6.58
C GLY A 38 -3.78 -16.19 7.30
N THR A 39 -5.09 -16.12 7.05
CA THR A 39 -6.13 -16.86 7.78
C THR A 39 -6.37 -18.28 7.28
N HIS A 40 -5.67 -18.72 6.24
CA HIS A 40 -5.81 -20.08 5.70
C HIS A 40 -5.35 -21.14 6.69
N ALA A 41 -6.16 -22.17 6.85
CA ALA A 41 -5.90 -23.26 7.78
C ALA A 41 -6.34 -24.61 7.22
N THR A 42 -5.61 -25.65 7.55
CA THR A 42 -5.98 -27.03 7.28
C THR A 42 -5.89 -27.86 8.55
N LYS A 43 -6.73 -28.89 8.65
CA LYS A 43 -6.70 -29.81 9.80
C LYS A 43 -5.67 -30.91 9.61
N THR A 44 -4.76 -31.04 10.55
CA THR A 44 -3.86 -32.19 10.65
C THR A 44 -4.62 -33.44 11.12
N ARG A 45 -4.01 -34.61 11.04
CA ARG A 45 -4.62 -35.87 11.46
C ARG A 45 -5.14 -35.86 12.91
N GLY A 46 -4.51 -35.08 13.78
CA GLY A 46 -4.90 -34.95 15.18
C GLY A 46 -6.11 -34.02 15.39
N GLU A 47 -6.32 -33.08 14.48
CA GLU A 47 -7.42 -32.10 14.52
C GLU A 47 -8.70 -32.60 13.82
N VAL A 48 -8.59 -33.67 12.98
CA VAL A 48 -9.75 -34.27 12.33
C VAL A 48 -10.45 -35.21 13.32
N ARG A 49 -11.75 -35.05 13.49
CA ARG A 49 -12.54 -35.89 14.41
C ARG A 49 -12.47 -37.36 13.99
N GLY A 50 -12.20 -38.24 14.97
CA GLY A 50 -12.15 -39.68 14.81
C GLY A 50 -10.74 -40.24 14.71
N GLY A 51 -10.60 -41.54 14.48
CA GLY A 51 -9.30 -42.23 14.29
C GLY A 51 -8.46 -42.41 15.55
N GLY A 52 -9.05 -42.27 16.76
CA GLY A 52 -8.35 -42.54 18.03
C GLY A 52 -8.02 -43.98 18.28
N LYS A 53 -8.82 -44.93 17.72
CA LYS A 53 -8.56 -46.37 17.84
C LYS A 53 -7.69 -46.85 16.67
N LYS A 54 -6.68 -47.66 16.97
CA LYS A 54 -5.85 -48.32 15.97
C LYS A 54 -6.73 -49.24 15.12
N PRO A 55 -6.68 -49.17 13.77
CA PRO A 55 -7.58 -49.93 12.89
C PRO A 55 -7.45 -51.43 13.05
N TYR A 56 -6.25 -51.98 13.25
CA TYR A 56 -5.95 -53.39 13.42
C TYR A 56 -4.61 -53.61 14.11
N LYS A 57 -4.33 -54.86 14.50
CA LYS A 57 -3.10 -55.27 15.20
C LYS A 57 -1.84 -54.93 14.37
N GLN A 58 -0.72 -54.69 15.05
CA GLN A 58 0.56 -54.32 14.42
C GLN A 58 1.14 -55.39 13.47
N LYS A 59 0.89 -56.67 13.79
CA LYS A 59 1.36 -57.85 13.02
C LYS A 59 0.25 -58.89 12.92
N GLY A 60 0.39 -59.84 12.00
CA GLY A 60 -0.56 -60.98 11.85
C GLY A 60 -1.81 -60.69 11.02
N THR A 61 -1.88 -59.57 10.27
CA THR A 61 -3.03 -59.22 9.43
C THR A 61 -2.76 -59.27 7.93
N GLY A 62 -1.51 -59.51 7.50
CA GLY A 62 -1.11 -59.50 6.08
C GLY A 62 -1.24 -58.11 5.40
N ARG A 63 -1.64 -57.06 6.14
CA ARG A 63 -1.85 -55.69 5.62
C ARG A 63 -0.75 -54.75 6.04
N ALA A 64 -0.60 -53.64 5.29
CA ALA A 64 0.29 -52.56 5.66
C ALA A 64 -0.08 -51.98 7.04
N ARG A 65 0.93 -51.65 7.85
CA ARG A 65 0.74 -51.14 9.22
C ARG A 65 0.04 -49.78 9.20
N GLN A 66 -0.98 -49.61 10.03
CA GLN A 66 -1.73 -48.36 10.15
C GLN A 66 -1.91 -47.97 11.63
N GLY A 67 -1.71 -46.70 11.91
CA GLY A 67 -1.89 -46.15 13.27
C GLY A 67 -3.24 -45.43 13.47
N SER A 68 -3.79 -44.86 12.40
CA SER A 68 -5.07 -44.11 12.45
C SER A 68 -5.74 -44.09 11.09
N THR A 69 -7.07 -44.11 11.07
CA THR A 69 -7.90 -43.93 9.85
C THR A 69 -7.95 -42.45 9.41
N ARG A 70 -7.36 -41.56 10.19
CA ARG A 70 -7.22 -40.12 9.85
C ARG A 70 -5.85 -39.72 9.34
N ALA A 71 -5.00 -40.69 9.02
CA ALA A 71 -3.73 -40.45 8.38
C ALA A 71 -3.90 -39.78 7.00
N PRO A 72 -2.94 -38.97 6.51
CA PRO A 72 -3.12 -38.17 5.29
C PRO A 72 -3.43 -38.96 4.02
N HIS A 73 -2.98 -40.23 3.94
CA HIS A 73 -3.24 -41.14 2.80
C HIS A 73 -4.63 -41.80 2.84
N TRP A 74 -5.39 -41.60 3.91
CA TRP A 74 -6.75 -42.10 4.03
C TRP A 74 -7.77 -41.07 3.54
N ARG A 75 -8.82 -41.54 2.87
CA ARG A 75 -9.96 -40.68 2.51
C ARG A 75 -10.61 -40.13 3.76
N GLY A 76 -10.75 -38.80 3.83
CA GLY A 76 -11.22 -38.11 5.04
C GLY A 76 -10.19 -38.02 6.16
N GLY A 77 -8.92 -38.28 5.88
CA GLY A 77 -7.78 -38.01 6.76
C GLY A 77 -7.38 -36.55 6.81
N GLY A 78 -6.46 -36.21 7.70
CA GLY A 78 -5.90 -34.86 7.81
C GLY A 78 -4.89 -34.57 6.72
N VAL A 79 -4.55 -33.29 6.56
CA VAL A 79 -3.53 -32.83 5.61
C VAL A 79 -2.16 -32.86 6.27
N ALA A 80 -1.16 -33.44 5.57
CA ALA A 80 0.24 -33.36 5.98
C ALA A 80 0.83 -32.03 5.50
N HIS A 81 1.54 -31.32 6.39
CA HIS A 81 2.21 -30.05 6.08
C HIS A 81 1.32 -28.98 5.39
N GLY A 82 0.02 -29.02 5.70
CA GLY A 82 -0.89 -28.02 5.16
C GLY A 82 -0.69 -26.63 5.78
N PRO A 83 -1.23 -25.58 5.15
CA PRO A 83 -1.09 -24.22 5.62
C PRO A 83 -1.73 -24.04 7.00
N LYS A 84 -1.07 -23.26 7.83
CA LYS A 84 -1.56 -22.80 9.14
C LYS A 84 -1.63 -21.29 9.17
N PRO A 85 -2.55 -20.69 9.94
CA PRO A 85 -2.59 -19.24 10.09
C PRO A 85 -1.24 -18.72 10.57
N ARG A 86 -0.74 -17.68 9.87
CA ARG A 86 0.51 -17.04 10.26
C ARG A 86 0.50 -15.55 9.88
N ASP A 87 1.28 -14.78 10.58
CA ASP A 87 1.61 -13.41 10.18
C ASP A 87 2.63 -13.42 9.05
N TYR A 88 2.41 -12.52 8.06
CA TYR A 88 3.30 -12.31 6.93
C TYR A 88 4.04 -10.99 7.02
N SER A 89 3.84 -10.20 8.08
CA SER A 89 4.51 -8.92 8.26
C SER A 89 6.03 -9.08 8.26
N GLN A 90 6.72 -8.12 7.62
CA GLN A 90 8.17 -8.07 7.56
C GLN A 90 8.64 -6.82 8.28
N ARG A 91 9.42 -7.00 9.35
CA ARG A 91 9.97 -5.88 10.10
C ARG A 91 10.93 -5.08 9.23
N THR A 92 10.59 -3.82 8.95
CA THR A 92 11.42 -2.89 8.21
C THR A 92 11.77 -1.69 9.09
N PRO A 93 13.04 -1.31 9.24
CA PRO A 93 13.44 -0.13 10.03
C PRO A 93 12.80 1.16 9.50
N LYS A 94 12.42 2.07 10.40
CA LYS A 94 11.79 3.36 10.04
C LYS A 94 12.66 4.19 9.07
N LYS A 95 13.98 4.21 9.27
CA LYS A 95 14.94 4.89 8.37
C LYS A 95 14.86 4.36 6.94
N MET A 96 14.73 3.03 6.75
CA MET A 96 14.58 2.42 5.42
C MET A 96 13.25 2.80 4.76
N ILE A 97 12.14 2.78 5.50
CA ILE A 97 10.82 3.17 4.99
C ILE A 97 10.86 4.61 4.50
N ARG A 98 11.43 5.52 5.30
CA ARG A 98 11.57 6.93 4.96
C ARG A 98 12.44 7.14 3.72
N ALA A 99 13.63 6.55 3.67
CA ALA A 99 14.52 6.63 2.52
C ALA A 99 13.88 6.08 1.24
N ALA A 100 13.03 5.05 1.34
CA ALA A 100 12.27 4.51 0.22
C ALA A 100 11.19 5.50 -0.28
N ILE A 101 10.48 6.18 0.63
CA ILE A 101 9.51 7.22 0.26
C ILE A 101 10.21 8.39 -0.43
N ILE A 102 11.32 8.87 0.12
CA ILE A 102 12.13 9.94 -0.47
C ILE A 102 12.61 9.54 -1.87
N SER A 103 13.16 8.33 -2.03
CA SER A 103 13.60 7.83 -3.34
C SER A 103 12.44 7.77 -4.36
N ALA A 104 11.25 7.34 -3.95
CA ALA A 104 10.09 7.27 -4.83
C ALA A 104 9.56 8.67 -5.21
N LEU A 105 9.58 9.63 -4.28
CA LEU A 105 9.20 11.02 -4.55
C LEU A 105 10.21 11.71 -5.47
N SER A 106 11.51 11.45 -5.30
CA SER A 106 12.56 11.97 -6.17
C SER A 106 12.42 11.47 -7.61
N ASP A 107 12.07 10.19 -7.78
CA ASP A 107 11.79 9.60 -9.10
C ASP A 107 10.62 10.32 -9.79
N ARG A 108 9.51 10.55 -9.07
CA ARG A 108 8.35 11.29 -9.58
C ARG A 108 8.65 12.76 -9.87
N ALA A 109 9.48 13.41 -9.06
CA ALA A 109 9.92 14.78 -9.30
C ALA A 109 10.80 14.90 -10.57
N GLY A 110 11.76 13.98 -10.74
CA GLY A 110 12.62 13.91 -11.93
C GLY A 110 11.83 13.71 -13.23
N GLU A 111 10.70 13.01 -13.18
CA GLU A 111 9.79 12.83 -14.31
C GLU A 111 8.76 13.98 -14.46
N SER A 112 8.88 15.05 -13.67
CA SER A 112 7.92 16.19 -13.66
C SER A 112 6.46 15.75 -13.39
N ARG A 113 6.29 14.73 -12.55
CA ARG A 113 4.98 14.16 -12.20
C ARG A 113 4.45 14.64 -10.85
N ILE A 114 4.95 15.77 -10.37
CA ILE A 114 4.48 16.42 -9.15
C ILE A 114 3.91 17.79 -9.53
N THR A 115 2.69 18.07 -9.10
CA THR A 115 2.04 19.37 -9.27
C THR A 115 1.69 19.93 -7.90
N VAL A 116 1.92 21.22 -7.70
CA VAL A 116 1.52 21.92 -6.49
C VAL A 116 0.41 22.90 -6.83
N VAL A 117 -0.66 22.86 -6.07
CA VAL A 117 -1.78 23.81 -6.15
C VAL A 117 -1.79 24.69 -4.92
N ASP A 118 -2.30 25.91 -5.06
CA ASP A 118 -2.40 26.83 -3.93
C ASP A 118 -3.43 26.30 -2.91
N GLN A 119 -4.68 26.26 -3.31
CA GLN A 119 -5.80 25.73 -2.53
C GLN A 119 -6.81 25.05 -3.46
N TRP A 120 -7.55 24.09 -2.95
CA TRP A 120 -8.60 23.41 -3.72
C TRP A 120 -9.90 24.23 -3.79
N GLY A 121 -10.22 25.05 -2.77
CA GLY A 121 -11.33 25.99 -2.74
C GLY A 121 -12.72 25.37 -2.90
N PHE A 122 -12.94 24.19 -2.34
CA PHE A 122 -14.27 23.56 -2.34
C PHE A 122 -15.06 23.93 -1.10
N ASP A 123 -16.02 24.86 -1.23
CA ASP A 123 -16.95 25.22 -0.15
C ASP A 123 -18.08 24.19 0.02
N THR A 124 -18.41 23.49 -1.06
CA THR A 124 -19.44 22.45 -1.08
C THR A 124 -18.97 21.24 -1.87
N PRO A 125 -19.31 19.99 -1.46
CA PRO A 125 -18.89 18.79 -2.16
C PRO A 125 -19.46 18.76 -3.58
N SER A 126 -18.60 18.54 -4.58
CA SER A 126 -19.01 18.43 -5.97
C SER A 126 -18.02 17.64 -6.82
N THR A 127 -18.41 16.43 -7.23
CA THR A 127 -17.61 15.59 -8.14
C THR A 127 -17.41 16.23 -9.50
N LYS A 128 -18.40 16.99 -9.99
CA LYS A 128 -18.29 17.70 -11.26
C LYS A 128 -17.17 18.76 -11.20
N ARG A 129 -17.08 19.52 -10.08
CA ARG A 129 -15.99 20.49 -9.87
C ARG A 129 -14.64 19.78 -9.72
N ALA A 130 -14.60 18.65 -9.05
CA ALA A 130 -13.38 17.84 -8.90
C ALA A 130 -12.84 17.37 -10.27
N ILE A 131 -13.70 16.88 -11.14
CA ILE A 131 -13.34 16.49 -12.52
C ILE A 131 -12.83 17.71 -13.30
N ALA A 132 -13.53 18.83 -13.26
CA ALA A 132 -13.11 20.06 -13.93
C ALA A 132 -11.77 20.59 -13.41
N ALA A 133 -11.48 20.41 -12.11
CA ALA A 133 -10.18 20.77 -11.52
C ALA A 133 -9.05 19.89 -12.08
N ILE A 134 -9.25 18.56 -12.18
CA ILE A 134 -8.29 17.64 -12.79
C ILE A 134 -8.05 17.96 -14.27
N GLU A 135 -9.11 18.32 -15.00
CA GLU A 135 -9.01 18.75 -16.42
C GLU A 135 -8.23 20.06 -16.55
N ALA A 136 -8.49 21.04 -15.69
CA ALA A 136 -7.78 22.31 -15.69
C ALA A 136 -6.28 22.16 -15.38
N LEU A 137 -5.90 21.15 -14.60
CA LEU A 137 -4.51 20.78 -14.31
C LEU A 137 -3.86 20.01 -15.46
N GLY A 138 -4.59 19.67 -16.54
CA GLY A 138 -4.09 18.85 -17.67
C GLY A 138 -3.79 17.39 -17.29
N LEU A 139 -4.35 16.92 -16.17
CA LEU A 139 -4.08 15.58 -15.64
C LEU A 139 -5.12 14.54 -16.07
N ARG A 140 -6.13 14.94 -16.83
CA ARG A 140 -7.10 14.04 -17.43
C ARG A 140 -6.64 13.62 -18.81
N ASP A 141 -6.24 12.36 -18.98
CA ASP A 141 -6.00 11.78 -20.31
C ASP A 141 -7.34 11.48 -20.99
N VAL A 142 -7.54 12.09 -22.13
CA VAL A 142 -8.71 11.86 -23.01
C VAL A 142 -8.59 10.50 -23.71
N ASP A 143 -7.37 10.00 -23.87
CA ASP A 143 -7.05 8.74 -24.55
C ASP A 143 -6.71 7.59 -23.59
N ARG A 144 -7.76 6.90 -23.12
CA ARG A 144 -7.86 5.47 -22.72
C ARG A 144 -6.97 4.87 -21.63
N LYS A 145 -5.82 5.37 -21.28
CA LYS A 145 -5.08 4.93 -20.08
C LYS A 145 -5.23 5.99 -19.00
N GLN A 146 -6.27 5.84 -18.21
CA GLN A 146 -6.56 6.76 -17.13
C GLN A 146 -5.38 6.76 -16.16
N ARG A 147 -4.67 7.87 -16.12
CA ARG A 147 -3.62 8.10 -15.14
C ARG A 147 -4.20 7.98 -13.74
N ARG A 148 -3.51 7.25 -12.89
CA ARG A 148 -3.83 7.21 -11.47
C ARG A 148 -3.23 8.43 -10.81
N LEU A 149 -4.08 9.22 -10.16
CA LEU A 149 -3.67 10.43 -9.46
C LEU A 149 -3.61 10.18 -7.97
N MET A 150 -2.57 10.66 -7.31
CA MET A 150 -2.54 10.81 -5.86
C MET A 150 -2.83 12.27 -5.51
N ILE A 151 -3.82 12.51 -4.70
CA ILE A 151 -4.13 13.85 -4.16
C ILE A 151 -3.84 13.83 -2.67
N VAL A 152 -2.94 14.69 -2.25
CA VAL A 152 -2.58 14.81 -0.85
C VAL A 152 -3.39 15.95 -0.24
N LEU A 153 -4.28 15.61 0.69
CA LEU A 153 -5.18 16.54 1.36
C LEU A 153 -4.90 16.64 2.85
N ASP A 154 -5.23 17.76 3.45
CA ASP A 154 -5.26 17.90 4.89
C ASP A 154 -6.60 17.36 5.44
N ARG A 155 -6.60 16.93 6.70
CA ARG A 155 -7.81 16.50 7.43
C ARG A 155 -8.87 17.59 7.50
N ALA A 156 -8.47 18.86 7.50
CA ALA A 156 -9.38 20.02 7.50
C ALA A 156 -10.15 20.14 6.17
N GLU A 157 -9.64 19.60 5.05
CA GLU A 157 -10.23 19.73 3.71
C GLU A 157 -11.31 18.67 3.43
N ARG A 158 -12.28 18.56 4.35
CA ARG A 158 -13.37 17.56 4.27
C ARG A 158 -14.19 17.66 2.98
N GLU A 159 -14.53 18.87 2.55
CA GLU A 159 -15.37 19.11 1.38
C GLU A 159 -14.63 18.72 0.08
N THR A 160 -13.34 18.97 0.04
CA THR A 160 -12.45 18.53 -1.03
C THR A 160 -12.39 17.00 -1.07
N TRP A 161 -12.20 16.36 0.08
CA TRP A 161 -12.18 14.88 0.17
C TRP A 161 -13.49 14.27 -0.31
N LEU A 162 -14.65 14.79 0.09
CA LEU A 162 -15.96 14.34 -0.37
C LEU A 162 -16.15 14.50 -1.87
N SER A 163 -15.54 15.54 -2.47
CA SER A 163 -15.61 15.81 -3.91
C SER A 163 -14.82 14.79 -4.73
N PHE A 164 -13.65 14.36 -4.26
CA PHE A 164 -12.76 13.46 -4.98
C PHE A 164 -13.01 11.98 -4.70
N ARG A 165 -13.51 11.59 -3.51
CA ARG A 165 -13.60 10.18 -3.09
C ARG A 165 -14.39 9.28 -4.03
N ASN A 166 -15.40 9.80 -4.73
CA ASN A 166 -16.25 9.03 -5.63
C ASN A 166 -15.63 8.80 -7.02
N LEU A 167 -14.45 9.34 -7.30
CA LEU A 167 -13.73 9.10 -8.55
C LEU A 167 -13.09 7.71 -8.63
N GLY A 168 -13.22 6.93 -7.55
CA GLY A 168 -12.84 5.52 -7.47
C GLY A 168 -11.32 5.29 -7.55
N GLU A 169 -10.92 4.21 -8.21
CA GLU A 169 -9.52 3.80 -8.32
C GLU A 169 -8.60 4.77 -9.06
N ARG A 170 -9.17 5.78 -9.71
CA ARG A 170 -8.42 6.78 -10.50
C ARG A 170 -7.76 7.83 -9.63
N VAL A 171 -8.37 8.15 -8.51
CA VAL A 171 -7.90 9.18 -7.59
C VAL A 171 -7.72 8.58 -6.22
N ARG A 172 -6.48 8.48 -5.79
CA ARG A 172 -6.14 8.06 -4.45
C ARG A 172 -5.93 9.28 -3.58
N ILE A 173 -6.76 9.43 -2.58
CA ILE A 173 -6.65 10.51 -1.61
C ILE A 173 -5.86 9.99 -0.41
N VAL A 174 -4.85 10.75 -0.01
CA VAL A 174 -3.93 10.36 1.06
C VAL A 174 -3.66 11.59 1.94
N LEU A 175 -3.52 11.38 3.23
CA LEU A 175 -3.03 12.42 4.14
C LEU A 175 -1.50 12.53 4.06
N PRO A 176 -0.89 13.66 4.37
CA PRO A 176 0.57 13.82 4.41
C PRO A 176 1.25 12.77 5.30
N GLU A 177 0.58 12.35 6.38
CA GLU A 177 1.05 11.34 7.33
C GLU A 177 1.00 9.90 6.76
N GLU A 178 0.08 9.65 5.82
CA GLU A 178 -0.22 8.32 5.27
C GLU A 178 0.54 8.02 3.98
N ILE A 179 1.26 9.01 3.41
CA ILE A 179 2.05 8.82 2.20
C ILE A 179 3.02 7.64 2.42
N ASN A 180 2.94 6.67 1.53
CA ASN A 180 3.77 5.47 1.56
C ASN A 180 4.34 5.17 0.17
N THR A 181 5.40 4.36 0.14
CA THR A 181 6.15 4.05 -1.09
C THR A 181 5.29 3.37 -2.15
N TYR A 182 4.42 2.44 -1.74
CA TYR A 182 3.56 1.71 -2.68
C TYR A 182 2.58 2.63 -3.40
N ASP A 183 1.93 3.54 -2.68
CA ASP A 183 0.96 4.47 -3.25
C ASP A 183 1.62 5.47 -4.20
N VAL A 184 2.81 5.98 -3.84
CA VAL A 184 3.61 6.86 -4.72
C VAL A 184 3.95 6.17 -6.04
N LEU A 185 4.34 4.89 -6.01
CA LEU A 185 4.67 4.13 -7.22
C LEU A 185 3.42 3.74 -8.04
N LEU A 186 2.30 3.49 -7.38
CA LEU A 186 1.06 3.10 -8.04
C LEU A 186 0.46 4.26 -8.83
N CYS A 187 0.67 5.50 -8.37
CA CYS A 187 0.13 6.70 -8.98
C CYS A 187 1.08 7.27 -10.02
N ASP A 188 0.52 7.68 -11.16
CA ASP A 188 1.28 8.28 -12.26
C ASP A 188 1.61 9.74 -12.00
N HIS A 189 0.79 10.44 -11.21
CA HIS A 189 0.95 11.85 -10.90
C HIS A 189 0.52 12.17 -9.46
N ILE A 190 1.21 13.08 -8.81
CA ILE A 190 0.96 13.49 -7.42
C ILE A 190 0.61 14.97 -7.39
N VAL A 191 -0.45 15.29 -6.68
CA VAL A 191 -0.89 16.68 -6.50
C VAL A 191 -0.88 17.03 -5.02
N PHE A 192 -0.09 18.02 -4.67
CA PHE A 192 -0.03 18.60 -3.33
C PHE A 192 -0.75 19.97 -3.31
N SER A 193 -1.31 20.35 -2.18
CA SER A 193 -1.52 21.75 -1.85
C SER A 193 -0.24 22.33 -1.22
N THR A 194 -0.08 23.64 -1.20
CA THR A 194 1.07 24.29 -0.55
C THR A 194 1.20 23.89 0.92
N ALA A 195 0.08 23.78 1.63
CA ALA A 195 0.03 23.35 3.02
C ALA A 195 0.45 21.88 3.21
N THR A 196 -0.10 20.97 2.38
CA THR A 196 0.23 19.53 2.48
C THR A 196 1.66 19.22 2.05
N LEU A 197 2.22 19.99 1.11
CA LEU A 197 3.62 19.89 0.75
C LEU A 197 4.51 20.24 1.94
N ALA A 198 4.25 21.39 2.61
CA ALA A 198 5.02 21.81 3.78
C ALA A 198 4.98 20.77 4.92
N THR A 199 3.80 20.20 5.20
CA THR A 199 3.64 19.14 6.19
C THR A 199 4.42 17.86 5.81
N THR A 200 4.38 17.47 4.53
CA THR A 200 5.11 16.31 4.02
C THR A 200 6.62 16.51 4.13
N VAL A 201 7.10 17.70 3.77
CA VAL A 201 8.52 18.08 3.88
C VAL A 201 8.97 18.05 5.34
N ALA A 202 8.22 18.63 6.25
CA ALA A 202 8.53 18.61 7.69
C ALA A 202 8.62 17.18 8.23
N ARG A 203 7.68 16.30 7.86
CA ARG A 203 7.71 14.88 8.25
C ARG A 203 8.93 14.13 7.71
N LEU A 204 9.25 14.34 6.46
CA LEU A 204 10.37 13.65 5.79
C LEU A 204 11.72 14.33 6.05
N GLY A 205 11.78 15.61 6.37
CA GLY A 205 12.99 16.38 6.73
C GLY A 205 13.49 16.15 8.17
N SER A 206 12.61 15.86 9.13
CA SER A 206 12.92 15.76 10.57
C SER A 206 13.92 14.68 11.01
N GLY A 207 14.52 13.92 10.11
CA GLY A 207 15.52 12.91 10.47
C GLY A 207 16.96 13.27 10.10
N THR A 208 17.19 14.41 9.45
CA THR A 208 18.51 14.94 9.18
C THR A 208 19.02 15.84 10.33
N ALA A 209 18.11 16.32 11.17
CA ALA A 209 18.45 17.24 12.27
C ALA A 209 18.92 16.54 13.57
N GLU A 210 18.77 15.22 13.72
CA GLU A 210 19.21 14.47 14.92
C GLU A 210 20.59 13.79 14.79
N GLU A 211 21.27 13.93 13.66
CA GLU A 211 22.59 13.29 13.40
C GLU A 211 23.71 14.31 13.08
N ALA A 212 23.54 15.61 13.40
CA ALA A 212 24.59 16.63 13.26
C ALA A 212 25.16 17.02 14.64
#